data_f4a4dcf3dfd9e0f843aad01f60929d77
#
_entry.id   f4a4dcf3dfd9e0f843aad01f60929d77
#
_cell.length_a   1.000
_cell.length_b   1.000
_cell.length_c   1.000
_cell.angle_alpha   90.00
_cell.angle_beta   90.00
_cell.angle_gamma   90.00
#
_symmetry.space_group_name_H-M   'P 1'
#
loop_
_entity.id
_entity.type
_entity.pdbx_description
1 polymer ?
#
loop_
_entity_poly.entity_id
_entity_poly.type
_entity_poly.pdbx_seq_one_letter_code
_entity_poly.pdbx_strand_id
1 'polypeptide(L)'
;MQLYMSRRICLLAMMLVITMGTKAQQRYSDGLDDVMQYVPYASVFALKACGVESRDDWKKLAITTTASWVATVGTGWILKQSIKAWRPDDSDQKSFPSGHSMIAFAGATALHKEFGKVSPWISVAGYGVATFVAVDRVAKDRHHWYDAVAGAALGFGLTELTWWLSDKVIPRQKNKIAFGTSGTTLDVVVAL
;
A
#
# COMPACT_ATOMS: atom_id res chain seq x y z
N MET A 1 -12.75 2.89 26.74
CA MET A 1 -13.79 3.52 25.89
C MET A 1 -13.19 4.22 24.66
N GLN A 2 -12.07 4.91 24.77
CA GLN A 2 -11.43 5.64 23.67
C GLN A 2 -10.85 4.74 22.55
N LEU A 3 -10.26 3.59 22.89
CA LEU A 3 -9.73 2.61 21.91
C LEU A 3 -10.85 1.95 21.05
N TYR A 4 -12.06 1.81 21.61
CA TYR A 4 -13.21 1.24 20.91
C TYR A 4 -13.81 2.23 19.91
N MET A 5 -13.72 3.53 20.22
CA MET A 5 -14.21 4.61 19.36
C MET A 5 -13.29 4.83 18.17
N SER A 6 -11.95 4.77 18.36
CA SER A 6 -10.99 4.89 17.27
C SER A 6 -11.08 3.72 16.28
N ARG A 7 -11.31 2.49 16.75
CA ARG A 7 -11.52 1.32 15.86
C ARG A 7 -12.78 1.46 15.01
N ARG A 8 -13.87 2.00 15.56
CA ARG A 8 -15.12 2.24 14.79
C ARG A 8 -14.93 3.34 13.74
N ILE A 9 -14.19 4.40 14.06
CA ILE A 9 -13.91 5.49 13.11
C ILE A 9 -13.02 5.00 11.97
N CYS A 10 -12.01 4.18 12.25
CA CYS A 10 -11.16 3.58 11.20
C CYS A 10 -11.94 2.61 10.30
N LEU A 11 -12.85 1.80 10.87
CA LEU A 11 -13.72 0.91 10.10
C LEU A 11 -14.73 1.69 9.25
N LEU A 12 -15.27 2.80 9.77
CA LEU A 12 -16.16 3.68 9.03
C LEU A 12 -15.43 4.43 7.91
N ALA A 13 -14.20 4.89 8.15
CA ALA A 13 -13.36 5.51 7.12
C ALA A 13 -13.00 4.51 6.02
N MET A 14 -12.69 3.27 6.38
CA MET A 14 -12.42 2.19 5.44
C MET A 14 -13.68 1.78 4.65
N MET A 15 -14.85 1.72 5.30
CA MET A 15 -16.13 1.53 4.62
C MET A 15 -16.50 2.70 3.69
N LEU A 16 -16.21 3.94 4.09
CA LEU A 16 -16.48 5.13 3.27
C LEU A 16 -15.65 5.11 1.98
N VAL A 17 -14.39 4.70 2.05
CA VAL A 17 -13.51 4.53 0.87
C VAL A 17 -14.08 3.45 -0.06
N ILE A 18 -14.59 2.35 0.47
CA ILE A 18 -15.20 1.26 -0.31
C ILE A 18 -16.53 1.70 -0.94
N THR A 19 -17.37 2.46 -0.21
CA THR A 19 -18.66 2.91 -0.72
C THR A 19 -18.57 4.03 -1.75
N MET A 20 -17.51 4.84 -1.73
CA MET A 20 -17.26 5.83 -2.78
C MET A 20 -16.90 5.16 -4.12
N GLY A 21 -16.33 3.95 -4.10
CA GLY A 21 -16.03 3.17 -5.31
C GLY A 21 -17.26 2.62 -6.03
N THR A 22 -18.39 2.40 -5.32
CA THR A 22 -19.55 1.72 -5.92
C THR A 22 -20.48 2.62 -6.72
N LYS A 23 -20.41 3.92 -6.59
CA LYS A 23 -21.24 4.88 -7.36
C LYS A 23 -20.62 5.34 -8.69
N ALA A 24 -19.37 4.97 -8.97
CA ALA A 24 -18.63 5.39 -10.17
C ALA A 24 -18.75 4.44 -11.37
N GLN A 25 -19.58 3.40 -11.29
CA GLN A 25 -19.60 2.31 -12.27
C GLN A 25 -20.42 2.62 -13.55
N GLN A 26 -20.68 3.85 -13.89
CA GLN A 26 -21.51 4.17 -15.06
C GLN A 26 -20.90 5.13 -16.11
N ARG A 27 -19.62 5.38 -16.06
CA ARG A 27 -18.86 5.94 -17.18
C ARG A 27 -17.44 5.42 -17.12
N TYR A 28 -16.93 4.90 -18.21
CA TYR A 28 -15.51 4.61 -18.44
C TYR A 28 -14.65 5.78 -17.94
N SER A 29 -14.34 5.79 -16.67
CA SER A 29 -13.45 6.80 -16.10
C SER A 29 -12.12 6.10 -15.83
N ASP A 30 -11.13 6.45 -16.63
CA ASP A 30 -9.71 6.11 -16.39
C ASP A 30 -9.21 6.65 -15.03
N GLY A 31 -10.07 7.24 -14.20
CA GLY A 31 -9.71 7.90 -12.97
C GLY A 31 -9.82 7.05 -11.70
N LEU A 32 -10.61 5.97 -11.67
CA LEU A 32 -10.79 5.20 -10.45
C LEU A 32 -9.56 4.35 -10.13
N ASP A 33 -9.05 3.65 -11.10
CA ASP A 33 -7.84 2.82 -10.99
C ASP A 33 -6.58 3.67 -10.79
N ASP A 34 -6.53 4.90 -11.35
CA ASP A 34 -5.47 5.86 -11.12
C ASP A 34 -5.39 6.27 -9.64
N VAL A 35 -6.51 6.37 -8.94
CA VAL A 35 -6.56 6.65 -7.49
C VAL A 35 -6.36 5.38 -6.67
N MET A 36 -7.06 4.29 -7.04
CA MET A 36 -7.08 3.05 -6.27
C MET A 36 -5.71 2.39 -6.14
N GLN A 37 -4.81 2.56 -7.11
CA GLN A 37 -3.45 2.04 -7.03
C GLN A 37 -2.66 2.59 -5.82
N TYR A 38 -2.98 3.79 -5.35
CA TYR A 38 -2.30 4.43 -4.22
C TYR A 38 -2.98 4.14 -2.87
N VAL A 39 -4.20 3.62 -2.85
CA VAL A 39 -4.96 3.37 -1.62
C VAL A 39 -4.19 2.49 -0.63
N PRO A 40 -3.55 1.38 -1.04
CA PRO A 40 -2.78 0.58 -0.08
C PRO A 40 -1.61 1.35 0.55
N TYR A 41 -0.87 2.16 -0.22
CA TYR A 41 0.20 3.00 0.32
C TYR A 41 -0.32 4.09 1.27
N ALA A 42 -1.40 4.77 0.89
CA ALA A 42 -2.03 5.78 1.74
C ALA A 42 -2.53 5.16 3.06
N SER A 43 -3.04 3.93 3.01
CA SER A 43 -3.51 3.18 4.18
C SER A 43 -2.39 2.89 5.18
N VAL A 44 -1.13 2.72 4.74
CA VAL A 44 0.02 2.55 5.65
C VAL A 44 0.15 3.75 6.58
N PHE A 45 0.13 4.95 6.02
CA PHE A 45 0.26 6.18 6.80
C PHE A 45 -1.00 6.50 7.61
N ALA A 46 -2.18 6.27 7.01
CA ALA A 46 -3.46 6.53 7.67
C ALA A 46 -3.66 5.64 8.92
N LEU A 47 -3.40 4.33 8.83
CA LEU A 47 -3.51 3.43 9.98
C LEU A 47 -2.54 3.81 11.09
N LYS A 48 -1.30 4.16 10.74
CA LYS A 48 -0.31 4.63 11.69
C LYS A 48 -0.74 5.93 12.39
N ALA A 49 -1.28 6.89 11.63
CA ALA A 49 -1.81 8.15 12.16
C ALA A 49 -3.04 7.94 13.05
N CYS A 50 -3.87 6.93 12.76
CA CYS A 50 -4.97 6.50 13.62
C CYS A 50 -4.54 5.76 14.88
N GLY A 51 -3.23 5.61 15.15
CA GLY A 51 -2.72 4.94 16.34
C GLY A 51 -2.77 3.42 16.28
N VAL A 52 -2.95 2.82 15.10
CA VAL A 52 -2.82 1.37 14.94
C VAL A 52 -1.34 1.01 15.10
N GLU A 53 -1.07 0.02 15.95
CA GLU A 53 0.29 -0.45 16.18
C GLU A 53 0.90 -0.96 14.87
N SER A 54 2.05 -0.44 14.48
CA SER A 54 2.79 -0.84 13.30
C SER A 54 4.07 -1.56 13.70
N ARG A 55 4.62 -2.30 12.76
CA ARG A 55 5.87 -3.02 12.94
C ARG A 55 7.05 -2.09 13.26
N ASP A 56 7.14 -0.97 12.56
CA ASP A 56 8.26 -0.04 12.62
C ASP A 56 7.81 1.33 13.18
N ASP A 57 8.74 2.11 13.72
CA ASP A 57 8.50 3.48 14.16
C ASP A 57 8.23 4.42 12.98
N TRP A 58 7.79 5.65 13.23
CA TRP A 58 7.44 6.61 12.18
C TRP A 58 8.58 6.86 11.18
N LYS A 59 9.81 6.99 11.68
CA LYS A 59 10.97 7.30 10.83
C LYS A 59 11.28 6.16 9.88
N LYS A 60 11.39 4.93 10.41
CA LYS A 60 11.70 3.76 9.62
C LYS A 60 10.57 3.42 8.65
N LEU A 61 9.31 3.47 9.11
CA LEU A 61 8.14 3.27 8.26
C LEU A 61 8.15 4.23 7.07
N ALA A 62 8.31 5.54 7.31
CA ALA A 62 8.30 6.55 6.24
C ALA A 62 9.45 6.33 5.25
N ILE A 63 10.67 6.10 5.74
CA ILE A 63 11.85 5.88 4.88
C ILE A 63 11.65 4.61 4.04
N THR A 64 11.27 3.49 4.67
CA THR A 64 11.15 2.20 3.97
C THR A 64 10.01 2.21 2.97
N THR A 65 8.85 2.77 3.35
CA THR A 65 7.70 2.87 2.44
C THR A 65 8.00 3.76 1.24
N THR A 66 8.64 4.92 1.45
CA THR A 66 9.05 5.81 0.36
C THR A 66 10.11 5.17 -0.53
N ALA A 67 11.11 4.50 0.04
CA ALA A 67 12.13 3.80 -0.73
C ALA A 67 11.54 2.67 -1.59
N SER A 68 10.58 1.92 -1.06
CA SER A 68 9.84 0.90 -1.83
C SER A 68 9.06 1.52 -3.00
N TRP A 69 8.38 2.65 -2.76
CA TRP A 69 7.66 3.34 -3.82
C TRP A 69 8.60 3.83 -4.93
N VAL A 70 9.72 4.47 -4.55
CA VAL A 70 10.74 4.95 -5.52
C VAL A 70 11.34 3.80 -6.31
N ALA A 71 11.69 2.69 -5.65
CA ALA A 71 12.22 1.50 -6.31
C ALA A 71 11.21 0.92 -7.31
N THR A 72 9.94 0.84 -6.91
CA THR A 72 8.86 0.32 -7.76
C THR A 72 8.61 1.19 -8.99
N VAL A 73 8.44 2.50 -8.79
CA VAL A 73 8.19 3.45 -9.89
C VAL A 73 9.41 3.55 -10.81
N GLY A 74 10.61 3.63 -10.23
CA GLY A 74 11.86 3.72 -10.99
C GLY A 74 12.10 2.47 -11.85
N THR A 75 11.92 1.27 -11.28
CA THR A 75 12.03 0.02 -12.04
C THR A 75 10.98 -0.05 -13.15
N GLY A 76 9.73 0.29 -12.85
CA GLY A 76 8.66 0.32 -13.85
C GLY A 76 8.97 1.27 -15.01
N TRP A 77 9.49 2.46 -14.69
CA TRP A 77 9.90 3.43 -15.71
C TRP A 77 11.04 2.90 -16.60
N ILE A 78 12.10 2.32 -16.01
CA ILE A 78 13.22 1.73 -16.74
C ILE A 78 12.73 0.61 -17.67
N LEU A 79 11.92 -0.30 -17.17
CA LEU A 79 11.42 -1.43 -17.96
C LEU A 79 10.54 -0.95 -19.12
N LYS A 80 9.69 0.06 -18.91
CA LYS A 80 8.85 0.63 -19.99
C LYS A 80 9.66 1.34 -21.08
N GLN A 81 10.85 1.85 -20.77
CA GLN A 81 11.74 2.41 -21.79
C GLN A 81 12.52 1.34 -22.55
N SER A 82 12.82 0.22 -21.88
CA SER A 82 13.63 -0.86 -22.44
C SER A 82 12.81 -1.87 -23.23
N ILE A 83 11.58 -2.18 -22.77
CA ILE A 83 10.72 -3.20 -23.34
C ILE A 83 9.58 -2.52 -24.13
N LYS A 84 9.59 -2.70 -25.45
CA LYS A 84 8.54 -2.18 -26.33
C LYS A 84 7.46 -3.26 -26.50
N ALA A 85 6.38 -3.16 -25.73
CA ALA A 85 5.24 -4.07 -25.80
C ALA A 85 3.97 -3.28 -26.11
N TRP A 86 3.27 -3.65 -27.19
CA TRP A 86 2.00 -3.05 -27.56
C TRP A 86 0.92 -3.35 -26.52
N ARG A 87 0.06 -2.37 -26.28
CA ARG A 87 -1.16 -2.60 -25.48
C ARG A 87 -2.19 -3.36 -26.28
N PRO A 88 -3.15 -4.05 -25.61
CA PRO A 88 -4.27 -4.71 -26.31
C PRO A 88 -5.12 -3.73 -27.12
N ASP A 89 -5.22 -2.46 -26.71
CA ASP A 89 -5.95 -1.39 -27.41
C ASP A 89 -5.12 -0.66 -28.47
N ASP A 90 -3.91 -1.14 -28.78
CA ASP A 90 -2.98 -0.56 -29.75
C ASP A 90 -2.61 0.92 -29.51
N SER A 91 -2.88 1.46 -28.33
CA SER A 91 -2.68 2.89 -28.03
C SER A 91 -1.22 3.31 -27.94
N ASP A 92 -0.36 2.47 -27.34
CA ASP A 92 1.09 2.72 -27.22
C ASP A 92 1.90 1.42 -27.00
N GLN A 93 3.24 1.56 -27.03
CA GLN A 93 4.19 0.44 -26.80
C GLN A 93 4.70 0.38 -25.35
N LYS A 94 3.89 0.77 -24.37
CA LYS A 94 4.28 0.80 -22.94
C LYS A 94 3.42 -0.13 -22.10
N SER A 95 3.02 -1.27 -22.68
CA SER A 95 2.17 -2.23 -21.96
C SER A 95 2.94 -2.90 -20.82
N PHE A 96 4.15 -3.36 -21.05
CA PHE A 96 4.91 -4.16 -20.07
C PHE A 96 5.90 -3.33 -19.25
N PRO A 97 5.97 -3.56 -17.93
CA PRO A 97 4.96 -4.19 -17.07
C PRO A 97 3.82 -3.21 -16.74
N SER A 98 2.71 -3.71 -16.16
CA SER A 98 1.64 -2.84 -15.67
C SER A 98 2.08 -2.02 -14.47
N GLY A 99 2.23 -0.69 -14.65
CA GLY A 99 2.64 0.21 -13.58
C GLY A 99 1.62 0.31 -12.44
N HIS A 100 0.32 0.30 -12.76
CA HIS A 100 -0.75 0.30 -11.75
C HIS A 100 -0.70 -0.95 -10.87
N SER A 101 -0.53 -2.12 -11.48
CA SER A 101 -0.37 -3.37 -10.72
C SER A 101 0.89 -3.33 -9.84
N MET A 102 2.01 -2.82 -10.37
CA MET A 102 3.26 -2.67 -9.59
C MET A 102 3.02 -1.83 -8.33
N ILE A 103 2.46 -0.63 -8.48
CA ILE A 103 2.24 0.32 -7.37
C ILE A 103 1.24 -0.27 -6.37
N ALA A 104 0.12 -0.81 -6.82
CA ALA A 104 -0.91 -1.35 -5.96
C ALA A 104 -0.39 -2.54 -5.13
N PHE A 105 0.32 -3.50 -5.74
CA PHE A 105 0.90 -4.64 -5.03
C PHE A 105 2.05 -4.25 -4.12
N ALA A 106 2.87 -3.29 -4.50
CA ALA A 106 3.90 -2.76 -3.63
C ALA A 106 3.31 -2.10 -2.37
N GLY A 107 2.26 -1.29 -2.52
CA GLY A 107 1.53 -0.71 -1.39
C GLY A 107 0.86 -1.75 -0.51
N ALA A 108 0.22 -2.77 -1.10
CA ALA A 108 -0.40 -3.88 -0.37
C ALA A 108 0.65 -4.68 0.44
N THR A 109 1.83 -4.89 -0.13
CA THR A 109 2.94 -5.56 0.55
C THR A 109 3.48 -4.69 1.70
N ALA A 110 3.64 -3.39 1.49
CA ALA A 110 4.01 -2.45 2.55
C ALA A 110 3.00 -2.48 3.71
N LEU A 111 1.72 -2.47 3.38
CA LEU A 111 0.63 -2.56 4.36
C LEU A 111 0.67 -3.89 5.13
N HIS A 112 0.92 -5.01 4.44
CA HIS A 112 1.11 -6.32 5.06
C HIS A 112 2.33 -6.34 5.99
N LYS A 113 3.47 -5.79 5.57
CA LYS A 113 4.70 -5.76 6.39
C LYS A 113 4.52 -4.99 7.68
N GLU A 114 3.80 -3.87 7.64
CA GLU A 114 3.62 -3.01 8.80
C GLU A 114 2.50 -3.50 9.73
N PHE A 115 1.39 -4.00 9.19
CA PHE A 115 0.17 -4.27 9.97
C PHE A 115 -0.35 -5.71 9.88
N GLY A 116 0.25 -6.57 9.07
CA GLY A 116 -0.23 -7.95 8.90
C GLY A 116 -0.23 -8.79 10.17
N LYS A 117 0.64 -8.47 11.13
CA LYS A 117 0.66 -9.11 12.46
C LYS A 117 -0.43 -8.59 13.40
N VAL A 118 -0.91 -7.37 13.19
CA VAL A 118 -2.01 -6.78 13.98
C VAL A 118 -3.34 -7.38 13.57
N SER A 119 -3.57 -7.49 12.26
CA SER A 119 -4.74 -8.16 11.71
C SER A 119 -4.48 -8.69 10.30
N PRO A 120 -4.69 -9.99 10.04
CA PRO A 120 -4.56 -10.55 8.71
C PRO A 120 -5.57 -9.94 7.72
N TRP A 121 -6.70 -9.44 8.21
CA TRP A 121 -7.72 -8.80 7.38
C TRP A 121 -7.25 -7.50 6.72
N ILE A 122 -6.29 -6.78 7.34
CA ILE A 122 -5.66 -5.61 6.73
C ILE A 122 -4.89 -6.03 5.47
N SER A 123 -4.17 -7.14 5.54
CA SER A 123 -3.45 -7.69 4.38
C SER A 123 -4.42 -8.16 3.30
N VAL A 124 -5.47 -8.88 3.67
CA VAL A 124 -6.52 -9.34 2.74
C VAL A 124 -7.15 -8.15 2.02
N ALA A 125 -7.49 -7.08 2.74
CA ALA A 125 -8.05 -5.87 2.15
C ALA A 125 -7.06 -5.18 1.19
N GLY A 126 -5.80 -5.04 1.59
CA GLY A 126 -4.76 -4.43 0.76
C GLY A 126 -4.53 -5.18 -0.55
N TYR A 127 -4.33 -6.51 -0.47
CA TYR A 127 -4.17 -7.34 -1.66
C TYR A 127 -5.46 -7.46 -2.48
N GLY A 128 -6.63 -7.39 -1.85
CA GLY A 128 -7.92 -7.33 -2.54
C GLY A 128 -8.02 -6.10 -3.44
N VAL A 129 -7.67 -4.91 -2.91
CA VAL A 129 -7.61 -3.67 -3.69
C VAL A 129 -6.58 -3.78 -4.82
N ALA A 130 -5.39 -4.32 -4.54
CA ALA A 130 -4.35 -4.47 -5.56
C ALA A 130 -4.78 -5.42 -6.69
N THR A 131 -5.44 -6.52 -6.34
CA THR A 131 -5.98 -7.47 -7.32
C THR A 131 -7.09 -6.83 -8.15
N PHE A 132 -7.99 -6.07 -7.52
CA PHE A 132 -9.02 -5.32 -8.23
C PHE A 132 -8.39 -4.39 -9.28
N VAL A 133 -7.38 -3.59 -8.89
CA VAL A 133 -6.67 -2.71 -9.82
C VAL A 133 -6.06 -3.49 -10.98
N ALA A 134 -5.39 -4.61 -10.70
CA ALA A 134 -4.76 -5.43 -11.74
C ALA A 134 -5.79 -6.00 -12.73
N VAL A 135 -6.92 -6.51 -12.24
CA VAL A 135 -8.02 -7.04 -13.06
C VAL A 135 -8.67 -5.93 -13.88
N ASP A 136 -8.91 -4.78 -13.29
CA ASP A 136 -9.51 -3.63 -13.98
C ASP A 136 -8.65 -3.16 -15.17
N ARG A 137 -7.31 -3.18 -15.03
CA ARG A 137 -6.39 -2.83 -16.14
C ARG A 137 -6.48 -3.81 -17.30
N VAL A 138 -6.70 -5.09 -17.01
CA VAL A 138 -6.91 -6.12 -18.05
C VAL A 138 -8.30 -5.99 -18.69
N ALA A 139 -9.33 -5.78 -17.87
CA ALA A 139 -10.71 -5.64 -18.33
C ALA A 139 -10.94 -4.38 -19.20
N LYS A 140 -10.10 -3.36 -19.06
CA LYS A 140 -10.10 -2.13 -19.87
C LYS A 140 -9.19 -2.19 -21.09
N ASP A 141 -8.66 -3.36 -21.45
CA ASP A 141 -7.70 -3.57 -22.55
C ASP A 141 -6.45 -2.66 -22.49
N ARG A 142 -6.12 -2.15 -21.28
CA ARG A 142 -4.92 -1.30 -21.08
C ARG A 142 -3.64 -2.11 -20.91
N HIS A 143 -3.76 -3.38 -20.47
CA HIS A 143 -2.66 -4.30 -20.26
C HIS A 143 -3.10 -5.74 -20.55
N HIS A 144 -2.17 -6.55 -21.06
CA HIS A 144 -2.39 -7.99 -21.09
C HIS A 144 -2.34 -8.57 -19.67
N TRP A 145 -2.97 -9.72 -19.46
CA TRP A 145 -2.96 -10.36 -18.13
C TRP A 145 -1.54 -10.63 -17.60
N TYR A 146 -0.61 -10.99 -18.46
CA TYR A 146 0.78 -11.24 -18.07
C TYR A 146 1.53 -9.96 -17.70
N ASP A 147 1.19 -8.78 -18.26
CA ASP A 147 1.73 -7.49 -17.85
C ASP A 147 1.29 -7.15 -16.43
N ALA A 148 0.03 -7.46 -16.10
CA ALA A 148 -0.54 -7.25 -14.77
C ALA A 148 0.08 -8.18 -13.73
N VAL A 149 0.26 -9.47 -14.07
CA VAL A 149 0.92 -10.46 -13.20
C VAL A 149 2.39 -10.12 -12.99
N ALA A 150 3.11 -9.76 -14.05
CA ALA A 150 4.51 -9.32 -13.94
C ALA A 150 4.63 -8.06 -13.07
N GLY A 151 3.71 -7.09 -13.25
CA GLY A 151 3.64 -5.90 -12.42
C GLY A 151 3.41 -6.24 -10.95
N ALA A 152 2.47 -7.12 -10.65
CA ALA A 152 2.19 -7.59 -9.30
C ALA A 152 3.43 -8.26 -8.65
N ALA A 153 4.10 -9.16 -9.37
CA ALA A 153 5.29 -9.83 -8.89
C ALA A 153 6.46 -8.87 -8.62
N LEU A 154 6.67 -7.89 -9.52
CA LEU A 154 7.70 -6.87 -9.35
C LEU A 154 7.39 -5.95 -8.16
N GLY A 155 6.15 -5.49 -8.02
CA GLY A 155 5.73 -4.66 -6.89
C GLY A 155 5.93 -5.37 -5.55
N PHE A 156 5.49 -6.63 -5.47
CA PHE A 156 5.71 -7.48 -4.30
C PHE A 156 7.21 -7.67 -4.02
N GLY A 157 7.98 -8.14 -5.00
CA GLY A 157 9.39 -8.50 -4.81
C GLY A 157 10.27 -7.31 -4.46
N LEU A 158 10.08 -6.15 -5.12
CA LEU A 158 10.83 -4.92 -4.81
C LEU A 158 10.53 -4.42 -3.39
N THR A 159 9.28 -4.55 -2.96
CA THR A 159 8.91 -4.17 -1.60
C THR A 159 9.51 -5.11 -0.57
N GLU A 160 9.43 -6.43 -0.78
CA GLU A 160 10.10 -7.42 0.09
C GLU A 160 11.61 -7.15 0.20
N LEU A 161 12.27 -6.90 -0.93
CA LEU A 161 13.70 -6.57 -0.97
C LEU A 161 14.00 -5.28 -0.19
N THR A 162 13.16 -4.26 -0.34
CA THR A 162 13.34 -2.98 0.36
C THR A 162 13.22 -3.16 1.87
N TRP A 163 12.23 -3.92 2.35
CA TRP A 163 12.11 -4.24 3.79
C TRP A 163 13.29 -5.05 4.30
N TRP A 164 13.74 -6.04 3.54
CA TRP A 164 14.91 -6.83 3.91
C TRP A 164 16.19 -5.97 4.02
N LEU A 165 16.42 -5.05 3.08
CA LEU A 165 17.55 -4.10 3.14
C LEU A 165 17.39 -3.13 4.30
N SER A 166 16.19 -2.57 4.49
CA SER A 166 15.91 -1.64 5.58
C SER A 166 16.16 -2.28 6.95
N ASP A 167 15.81 -3.55 7.14
CA ASP A 167 16.05 -4.27 8.39
C ASP A 167 17.54 -4.44 8.69
N LYS A 168 18.40 -4.46 7.67
CA LYS A 168 19.85 -4.54 7.83
C LYS A 168 20.51 -3.18 8.09
N VAL A 169 19.96 -2.12 7.49
CA VAL A 169 20.60 -0.79 7.50
C VAL A 169 20.04 0.10 8.59
N ILE A 170 18.73 0.01 8.88
CA ILE A 170 18.06 0.87 9.83
C ILE A 170 17.66 0.04 11.06
N PRO A 171 18.33 0.23 12.21
CA PRO A 171 17.95 -0.47 13.44
C PRO A 171 16.54 -0.07 13.85
N ARG A 172 15.76 -1.06 14.33
CA ARG A 172 14.44 -0.78 14.92
C ARG A 172 14.61 -0.05 16.24
N GLN A 173 14.12 1.17 16.33
CA GLN A 173 13.92 1.80 17.62
C GLN A 173 12.67 1.16 18.26
N LYS A 174 12.84 0.40 19.33
CA LYS A 174 11.71 0.05 20.20
C LYS A 174 11.18 1.36 20.75
N ASN A 175 9.91 1.69 20.46
CA ASN A 175 9.28 2.86 21.09
C ASN A 175 9.38 2.71 22.61
N LYS A 176 10.22 3.52 23.21
CA LYS A 176 10.46 3.56 24.65
C LYS A 176 9.47 4.51 25.36
N ILE A 177 8.41 4.93 24.66
CA ILE A 177 7.40 5.82 25.23
C ILE A 177 6.15 4.98 25.51
N ALA A 178 5.91 4.68 26.77
CA ALA A 178 4.67 4.10 27.24
C ALA A 178 3.80 5.20 27.86
N PHE A 179 2.58 5.35 27.39
CA PHE A 179 1.57 6.19 28.00
C PHE A 179 0.77 5.34 28.99
N GLY A 180 0.96 5.58 30.28
CA GLY A 180 0.16 4.99 31.34
C GLY A 180 -0.81 6.03 31.92
N THR A 181 -2.04 5.65 32.20
CA THR A 181 -2.98 6.47 33.00
C THR A 181 -3.26 5.75 34.30
N SER A 182 -2.90 6.34 35.42
CA SER A 182 -3.33 5.91 36.74
C SER A 182 -4.42 6.84 37.25
N GLY A 183 -5.64 6.64 36.80
CA GLY A 183 -6.85 7.29 37.35
C GLY A 183 -6.94 8.81 37.22
N THR A 184 -5.94 9.58 37.57
CA THR A 184 -5.96 11.06 37.57
C THR A 184 -4.70 11.71 36.97
N THR A 185 -3.68 10.94 36.64
CA THR A 185 -2.41 11.47 36.08
C THR A 185 -2.06 10.77 34.76
N LEU A 186 -1.52 11.55 33.81
CA LEU A 186 -0.90 11.06 32.57
C LEU A 186 0.59 10.85 32.87
N ASP A 187 0.99 9.59 33.00
CA ASP A 187 2.41 9.25 33.17
C ASP A 187 3.03 8.95 31.79
N VAL A 188 4.03 9.74 31.42
CA VAL A 188 4.87 9.51 30.25
C VAL A 188 6.15 8.83 30.74
N VAL A 189 6.26 7.52 30.53
CA VAL A 189 7.48 6.78 30.84
C VAL A 189 8.36 6.76 29.62
N VAL A 190 9.44 7.53 29.64
CA VAL A 190 10.54 7.46 28.67
C VAL A 190 11.58 6.50 29.24
N ALA A 191 11.67 5.27 28.73
CA ALA A 191 12.80 4.41 29.09
C ALA A 191 14.03 4.86 28.27
N LEU A 192 15.05 5.36 28.98
CA LEU A 192 16.36 5.71 28.45
C LEU A 192 17.22 4.48 28.14
#